data_1a5bada9084f27984437b91352d93c41
#
_entry.id   1a5bada9084f27984437b91352d93c41
#
_cell.length_a   1.000
_cell.length_b   1.000
_cell.length_c   1.000
_cell.angle_alpha   90.00
_cell.angle_beta   90.00
_cell.angle_gamma   90.00
#
_symmetry.space_group_name_H-M   'P 1'
#
loop_
_entity.id
_entity.type
_entity.pdbx_description
1 polymer ?
#
loop_
_entity_poly.entity_id
_entity_poly.type
_entity_poly.pdbx_seq_one_letter_code
_entity_poly.pdbx_strand_id
1 'polypeptide(L)'
;MMNIFKLDFTLKHNSLDIYISGCNAAPKCTNCHNPELWGFFKGKNYKEQYNKIEEKINDYPKLIDNIMLFGGDSMDQDMDSLIELIEFLNKFDKDLWMFTRYKIDQIPERISNRLDYIKTGRYLPKYKTSNNIQYGIELATSNQKIHKIK
;
A
#
# COMPACT_ATOMS: atom_id res chain seq x y z
N MET A 1 -15.34 -6.98 -4.39
CA MET A 1 -14.23 -7.55 -5.20
C MET A 1 -13.08 -6.56 -5.26
N MET A 2 -11.85 -7.06 -5.13
CA MET A 2 -10.66 -6.22 -5.13
C MET A 2 -9.82 -6.51 -6.38
N ASN A 3 -9.35 -5.46 -7.05
CA ASN A 3 -8.51 -5.59 -8.25
C ASN A 3 -7.13 -4.99 -8.01
N ILE A 4 -6.12 -5.64 -8.57
CA ILE A 4 -4.76 -5.12 -8.63
C ILE A 4 -4.53 -4.55 -10.02
N PHE A 5 -4.15 -3.27 -10.07
CA PHE A 5 -3.93 -2.55 -11.33
C PHE A 5 -2.60 -2.93 -11.97
N LYS A 6 -1.52 -2.89 -11.17
CA LYS A 6 -0.18 -3.22 -11.66
C LYS A 6 0.75 -3.62 -10.52
N LEU A 7 1.87 -4.22 -10.90
CA LEU A 7 2.99 -4.58 -10.04
C LEU A 7 4.23 -3.85 -10.57
N ASP A 8 4.99 -3.23 -9.68
CA ASP A 8 6.21 -2.51 -10.02
C ASP A 8 7.33 -2.81 -9.04
N PHE A 9 8.58 -2.52 -9.45
CA PHE A 9 9.73 -2.55 -8.55
C PHE A 9 10.20 -1.13 -8.29
N THR A 10 10.54 -0.83 -7.03
CA THR A 10 11.19 0.42 -6.67
C THR A 10 12.56 0.10 -6.07
N LEU A 11 13.62 0.34 -6.83
CA LEU A 11 14.98 0.05 -6.39
C LEU A 11 15.38 0.88 -5.17
N LYS A 12 14.93 2.12 -5.10
CA LYS A 12 15.21 3.00 -3.96
C LYS A 12 14.79 2.40 -2.62
N HIS A 13 13.74 1.61 -2.61
CA HIS A 13 13.19 1.00 -1.38
C HIS A 13 13.35 -0.51 -1.35
N ASN A 14 13.97 -1.10 -2.37
CA ASN A 14 14.04 -2.56 -2.53
C ASN A 14 12.67 -3.19 -2.36
N SER A 15 11.68 -2.64 -3.05
CA SER A 15 10.28 -3.04 -2.86
C SER A 15 9.62 -3.57 -4.11
N LEU A 16 8.73 -4.54 -3.90
CA LEU A 16 7.69 -4.89 -4.85
C LEU A 16 6.46 -4.08 -4.50
N ASP A 17 6.02 -3.23 -5.41
CA ASP A 17 4.89 -2.33 -5.21
C ASP A 17 3.64 -2.90 -5.86
N ILE A 18 2.58 -3.05 -5.08
CA ILE A 18 1.30 -3.58 -5.52
C ILE A 18 0.29 -2.44 -5.51
N TYR A 19 -0.23 -2.08 -6.68
CA TYR A 19 -1.20 -0.98 -6.83
C TYR A 19 -2.62 -1.54 -6.88
N ILE A 20 -3.39 -1.28 -5.83
CA ILE A 20 -4.78 -1.74 -5.69
C ILE A 20 -5.71 -0.64 -6.20
N SER A 21 -6.68 -1.01 -7.03
CA SER A 21 -7.66 -0.07 -7.59
C SER A 21 -8.74 0.27 -6.59
N GLY A 22 -9.13 1.55 -6.56
CA GLY A 22 -10.31 2.02 -5.83
C GLY A 22 -9.99 2.91 -4.64
N CYS A 23 -10.60 4.08 -4.62
CA CYS A 23 -10.48 5.04 -3.52
C CYS A 23 -11.80 5.78 -3.32
N ASN A 24 -12.35 5.73 -2.11
CA ASN A 24 -13.61 6.38 -1.74
C ASN A 24 -13.43 7.77 -1.13
N ALA A 25 -12.24 8.35 -1.22
CA ALA A 25 -12.00 9.69 -0.66
C ALA A 25 -12.99 10.71 -1.21
N ALA A 26 -13.59 11.50 -0.32
CA ALA A 26 -14.54 12.56 -0.68
C ALA A 26 -14.27 13.77 0.20
N PRO A 27 -13.75 14.89 -0.38
CA PRO A 27 -13.29 15.01 -1.77
C PRO A 27 -12.03 14.22 -2.04
N LYS A 28 -11.72 14.00 -3.33
CA LYS A 28 -10.46 13.34 -3.72
C LYS A 28 -9.27 14.20 -3.30
N CYS A 29 -8.13 13.55 -3.06
CA CYS A 29 -6.92 14.26 -2.68
C CYS A 29 -6.45 15.17 -3.80
N THR A 30 -6.11 16.42 -3.48
CA THR A 30 -5.49 17.34 -4.41
C THR A 30 -4.14 16.78 -4.86
N ASN A 31 -3.87 16.83 -6.16
CA ASN A 31 -2.63 16.29 -6.75
C ASN A 31 -2.38 14.81 -6.42
N CYS A 32 -3.45 14.01 -6.43
CA CYS A 32 -3.31 12.57 -6.26
C CYS A 32 -2.35 12.01 -7.31
N HIS A 33 -1.39 11.17 -6.88
CA HIS A 33 -0.40 10.58 -7.78
C HIS A 33 -1.00 9.53 -8.72
N ASN A 34 -2.12 8.92 -8.34
CA ASN A 34 -2.73 7.82 -9.06
C ASN A 34 -4.23 8.05 -9.29
N PRO A 35 -4.62 9.16 -9.97
CA PRO A 35 -6.04 9.43 -10.19
C PRO A 35 -6.75 8.36 -11.02
N GLU A 36 -6.00 7.64 -11.85
CA GLU A 36 -6.52 6.51 -12.61
C GLU A 36 -7.00 5.35 -11.70
N LEU A 37 -6.60 5.35 -10.44
CA LEU A 37 -6.97 4.32 -9.46
C LEU A 37 -8.12 4.75 -8.55
N TRP A 38 -8.83 5.85 -8.86
CA TRP A 38 -10.02 6.22 -8.10
C TRP A 38 -11.16 5.21 -8.29
N GLY A 39 -11.30 4.65 -9.49
CA GLY A 39 -12.29 3.62 -9.78
C GLY A 39 -11.83 2.24 -9.36
N PHE A 40 -12.76 1.38 -9.00
CA PHE A 40 -12.48 0.04 -8.46
C PHE A 40 -12.30 -1.04 -9.53
N PHE A 41 -12.49 -0.69 -10.79
CA PHE A 41 -12.59 -1.68 -11.88
C PHE A 41 -11.31 -1.86 -12.69
N LYS A 42 -10.26 -1.12 -12.39
CA LYS A 42 -9.01 -1.21 -13.13
C LYS A 42 -8.20 -2.43 -12.70
N GLY A 43 -7.56 -3.07 -13.69
CA GLY A 43 -6.70 -4.21 -13.42
C GLY A 43 -7.44 -5.53 -13.37
N LYS A 44 -6.84 -6.50 -12.70
CA LYS A 44 -7.32 -7.87 -12.61
C LYS A 44 -7.64 -8.22 -11.16
N ASN A 45 -8.56 -9.18 -10.97
CA ASN A 45 -8.85 -9.70 -9.63
C ASN A 45 -7.55 -10.07 -8.92
N TYR A 46 -7.44 -9.75 -7.64
CA TYR A 46 -6.20 -9.94 -6.88
C TYR A 46 -5.70 -11.38 -6.90
N LYS A 47 -6.59 -12.36 -6.90
CA LYS A 47 -6.19 -13.79 -6.94
C LYS A 47 -5.52 -14.16 -8.26
N GLU A 48 -5.90 -13.52 -9.35
CA GLU A 48 -5.29 -13.77 -10.66
C GLU A 48 -3.84 -13.27 -10.72
N GLN A 49 -3.44 -12.41 -9.78
CA GLN A 49 -2.08 -11.88 -9.72
C GLN A 49 -1.15 -12.69 -8.82
N TYR A 50 -1.66 -13.66 -8.07
CA TYR A 50 -0.86 -14.43 -7.11
C TYR A 50 0.36 -15.09 -7.74
N ASN A 51 0.18 -15.77 -8.87
CA ASN A 51 1.29 -16.44 -9.56
C ASN A 51 2.35 -15.45 -10.00
N LYS A 52 1.94 -14.29 -10.49
CA LYS A 52 2.85 -13.24 -10.95
C LYS A 52 3.63 -12.61 -9.80
N ILE A 53 2.97 -12.38 -8.68
CA ILE A 53 3.61 -11.87 -7.47
C ILE A 53 4.66 -12.86 -6.98
N GLU A 54 4.29 -14.13 -6.86
CA GLU A 54 5.20 -15.19 -6.42
C GLU A 54 6.39 -15.32 -7.36
N GLU A 55 6.16 -15.29 -8.67
CA GLU A 55 7.22 -15.34 -9.66
C GLU A 55 8.21 -14.18 -9.50
N LYS A 56 7.70 -12.95 -9.34
CA LYS A 56 8.57 -11.77 -9.16
C LYS A 56 9.42 -11.86 -7.90
N ILE A 57 8.84 -12.31 -6.80
CA ILE A 57 9.57 -12.44 -5.53
C ILE A 57 10.60 -13.55 -5.62
N ASN A 58 10.26 -14.67 -6.23
CA ASN A 58 11.18 -15.81 -6.36
C ASN A 58 12.32 -15.55 -7.34
N ASP A 59 12.07 -14.76 -8.39
CA ASP A 59 13.10 -14.42 -9.38
C ASP A 59 14.12 -13.44 -8.82
N TYR A 60 13.72 -12.56 -7.89
CA TYR A 60 14.57 -11.51 -7.34
C TYR A 60 14.53 -11.46 -5.82
N PRO A 61 14.76 -12.59 -5.13
CA PRO A 61 14.57 -12.66 -3.68
C PRO A 61 15.52 -11.75 -2.88
N LYS A 62 16.69 -11.43 -3.44
CA LYS A 62 17.66 -10.56 -2.77
C LYS A 62 17.44 -9.07 -3.05
N LEU A 63 16.68 -8.74 -4.10
CA LEU A 63 16.37 -7.35 -4.44
C LEU A 63 15.11 -6.85 -3.74
N ILE A 64 14.27 -7.76 -3.24
CA ILE A 64 13.01 -7.42 -2.61
C ILE A 64 13.13 -7.67 -1.11
N ASP A 65 13.21 -6.58 -0.35
CA ASP A 65 13.17 -6.62 1.11
C ASP A 65 11.78 -6.25 1.63
N ASN A 66 11.04 -5.50 0.84
CA ASN A 66 9.75 -4.93 1.21
C ASN A 66 8.69 -5.22 0.16
N ILE A 67 7.46 -5.43 0.62
CA ILE A 67 6.26 -5.47 -0.23
C ILE A 67 5.38 -4.31 0.21
N MET A 68 5.04 -3.42 -0.72
CA MET A 68 4.30 -2.20 -0.40
C MET A 68 2.97 -2.16 -1.13
N LEU A 69 1.89 -1.99 -0.36
CA LEU A 69 0.54 -1.86 -0.90
C LEU A 69 0.22 -0.38 -1.13
N PHE A 70 0.11 -0.03 -2.39
CA PHE A 70 -0.24 1.32 -2.85
C PHE A 70 -1.54 1.28 -3.63
N GLY A 71 -1.89 2.38 -4.21
CA GLY A 71 -2.92 2.47 -5.22
C GLY A 71 -3.92 3.56 -4.92
N GLY A 72 -5.20 3.23 -5.04
CA GLY A 72 -6.30 4.00 -4.52
C GLY A 72 -6.17 4.04 -2.99
N ASP A 73 -6.93 3.21 -2.30
CA ASP A 73 -6.70 3.04 -0.86
C ASP A 73 -7.05 1.62 -0.45
N SER A 74 -6.10 0.94 0.17
CA SER A 74 -6.31 -0.44 0.62
C SER A 74 -7.44 -0.55 1.64
N MET A 75 -7.62 0.48 2.47
CA MET A 75 -8.66 0.47 3.50
C MET A 75 -10.07 0.72 2.95
N ASP A 76 -10.20 1.09 1.68
CA ASP A 76 -11.50 1.22 1.01
C ASP A 76 -11.96 -0.08 0.33
N GLN A 77 -11.17 -1.12 0.42
CA GLN A 77 -11.45 -2.40 -0.21
C GLN A 77 -12.33 -3.29 0.65
N ASP A 78 -12.82 -4.37 0.06
CA ASP A 78 -13.46 -5.44 0.81
C ASP A 78 -12.46 -6.01 1.82
N MET A 79 -12.79 -5.97 3.10
CA MET A 79 -11.85 -6.35 4.16
C MET A 79 -11.43 -7.81 4.10
N ASP A 80 -12.34 -8.71 3.75
CA ASP A 80 -11.98 -10.12 3.65
C ASP A 80 -10.99 -10.37 2.51
N SER A 81 -11.18 -9.69 1.39
CA SER A 81 -10.24 -9.77 0.26
C SER A 81 -8.87 -9.18 0.62
N LEU A 82 -8.86 -8.06 1.32
CA LEU A 82 -7.61 -7.42 1.75
C LEU A 82 -6.84 -8.32 2.71
N ILE A 83 -7.52 -8.91 3.69
CA ILE A 83 -6.89 -9.83 4.64
C ILE A 83 -6.33 -11.04 3.92
N GLU A 84 -7.08 -11.61 2.99
CA GLU A 84 -6.61 -12.76 2.21
C GLU A 84 -5.34 -12.43 1.42
N LEU A 85 -5.29 -11.27 0.78
CA LEU A 85 -4.08 -10.82 0.10
C LEU A 85 -2.90 -10.66 1.07
N ILE A 86 -3.13 -10.00 2.20
CA ILE A 86 -2.10 -9.79 3.22
C ILE A 86 -1.56 -11.12 3.74
N GLU A 87 -2.44 -12.08 4.01
CA GLU A 87 -2.01 -13.42 4.46
C GLU A 87 -1.20 -14.14 3.40
N PHE A 88 -1.57 -14.01 2.13
CA PHE A 88 -0.78 -14.55 1.02
C PHE A 88 0.63 -13.93 1.00
N LEU A 89 0.71 -12.60 1.14
CA LEU A 89 1.98 -11.89 1.08
C LEU A 89 2.88 -12.20 2.29
N ASN A 90 2.31 -12.48 3.44
CA ASN A 90 3.08 -12.82 4.63
C ASN A 90 3.87 -14.13 4.51
N LYS A 91 3.55 -14.95 3.52
CA LYS A 91 4.29 -16.21 3.28
C LYS A 91 5.72 -15.97 2.81
N PHE A 92 6.03 -14.80 2.28
CA PHE A 92 7.31 -14.53 1.62
C PHE A 92 8.39 -13.99 2.55
N ASP A 93 8.07 -13.79 3.82
CA ASP A 93 9.04 -13.32 4.84
C ASP A 93 9.73 -12.02 4.45
N LYS A 94 8.95 -11.08 3.91
CA LYS A 94 9.39 -9.72 3.59
C LYS A 94 8.62 -8.74 4.47
N ASP A 95 9.18 -7.54 4.68
CA ASP A 95 8.46 -6.50 5.40
C ASP A 95 7.27 -6.03 4.58
N LEU A 96 6.09 -6.08 5.17
CA LEU A 96 4.84 -5.73 4.49
C LEU A 96 4.34 -4.37 4.94
N TRP A 97 4.15 -3.48 3.98
CA TRP A 97 3.74 -2.09 4.18
C TRP A 97 2.38 -1.84 3.56
N MET A 98 1.57 -1.02 4.23
CA MET A 98 0.32 -0.51 3.66
C MET A 98 0.30 1.00 3.73
N PHE A 99 -0.05 1.66 2.62
CA PHE A 99 -0.16 3.10 2.54
C PHE A 99 -1.64 3.47 2.45
N THR A 100 -2.11 4.30 3.39
CA THR A 100 -3.51 4.69 3.47
C THR A 100 -3.65 6.16 3.90
N ARG A 101 -4.77 6.77 3.54
CA ARG A 101 -5.11 8.11 4.01
C ARG A 101 -5.79 8.10 5.38
N TYR A 102 -6.21 6.93 5.84
CA TYR A 102 -6.86 6.79 7.14
C TYR A 102 -5.87 7.02 8.29
N LYS A 103 -6.41 7.29 9.47
CA LYS A 103 -5.63 7.42 10.70
C LYS A 103 -5.43 6.04 11.31
N ILE A 104 -4.41 5.91 12.16
CA ILE A 104 -4.07 4.61 12.75
C ILE A 104 -5.22 4.03 13.59
N ASP A 105 -5.97 4.88 14.29
CA ASP A 105 -7.09 4.44 15.11
C ASP A 105 -8.32 4.01 14.30
N GLN A 106 -8.33 4.29 12.99
CA GLN A 106 -9.38 3.85 12.07
C GLN A 106 -9.10 2.50 11.43
N ILE A 107 -7.92 1.92 11.68
CA ILE A 107 -7.50 0.66 11.08
C ILE A 107 -7.77 -0.47 12.06
N PRO A 108 -8.62 -1.46 11.69
CA PRO A 108 -8.90 -2.59 12.58
C PRO A 108 -7.64 -3.38 12.93
N GLU A 109 -7.56 -3.86 14.17
CA GLU A 109 -6.41 -4.67 14.60
C GLU A 109 -6.18 -5.90 13.74
N ARG A 110 -7.25 -6.50 13.23
CA ARG A 110 -7.14 -7.67 12.33
C ARG A 110 -6.39 -7.36 11.03
N ILE A 111 -6.30 -6.08 10.65
CA ILE A 111 -5.48 -5.63 9.53
C ILE A 111 -4.07 -5.27 10.03
N SER A 112 -3.99 -4.38 11.01
CA SER A 112 -2.69 -3.86 11.47
C SER A 112 -1.78 -4.96 12.03
N ASN A 113 -2.34 -5.94 12.72
CA ASN A 113 -1.56 -7.03 13.31
C ASN A 113 -0.85 -7.91 12.27
N ARG A 114 -1.24 -7.82 11.02
CA ARG A 114 -0.67 -8.59 9.92
C ARG A 114 0.37 -7.81 9.10
N LEU A 115 0.63 -6.57 9.48
CA LEU A 115 1.52 -5.67 8.75
C LEU A 115 2.74 -5.33 9.59
N ASP A 116 3.83 -5.01 8.92
CA ASP A 116 5.05 -4.54 9.58
C ASP A 116 5.06 -3.03 9.72
N TYR A 117 4.58 -2.32 8.69
CA TYR A 117 4.52 -0.85 8.67
C TYR A 117 3.23 -0.37 8.06
N ILE A 118 2.70 0.73 8.59
CA ILE A 118 1.52 1.40 8.03
C ILE A 118 1.81 2.89 7.90
N LYS A 119 1.73 3.42 6.69
CA LYS A 119 1.75 4.86 6.47
C LYS A 119 0.33 5.37 6.54
N THR A 120 0.11 6.37 7.41
CA THR A 120 -1.20 6.97 7.65
C THR A 120 -1.21 8.45 7.29
N GLY A 121 -2.39 9.00 7.12
CA GLY A 121 -2.59 10.42 6.91
C GLY A 121 -2.82 10.78 5.46
N ARG A 122 -3.85 11.62 5.28
CA ARG A 122 -4.24 12.14 3.96
C ARG A 122 -3.22 13.16 3.47
N TYR A 123 -3.01 13.24 2.17
CA TYR A 123 -2.24 14.34 1.58
C TYR A 123 -3.00 15.65 1.78
N LEU A 124 -2.41 16.57 2.56
CA LEU A 124 -2.97 17.89 2.83
C LEU A 124 -1.98 18.96 2.35
N PRO A 125 -2.27 19.63 1.21
CA PRO A 125 -1.34 20.61 0.62
C PRO A 125 -0.83 21.69 1.57
N LYS A 126 -1.66 22.11 2.52
CA LYS A 126 -1.29 23.13 3.50
C LYS A 126 -0.15 22.70 4.44
N TYR A 127 0.12 21.40 4.53
CA TYR A 127 1.21 20.84 5.34
C TYR A 127 2.36 20.31 4.51
N LYS A 128 2.46 20.73 3.26
CA LYS A 128 3.54 20.29 2.36
C LYS A 128 4.91 20.57 2.97
N THR A 129 5.79 19.60 2.93
CA THR A 129 7.13 19.71 3.50
C THR A 129 8.12 18.87 2.70
N SER A 130 9.42 19.20 2.79
CA SER A 130 10.50 18.38 2.25
C SER A 130 11.28 17.65 3.34
N ASN A 131 10.84 17.76 4.61
CA ASN A 131 11.62 17.29 5.76
C ASN A 131 10.97 16.13 6.52
N ASN A 132 9.92 15.50 5.97
CA ASN A 132 9.26 14.39 6.66
C ASN A 132 9.74 13.06 6.09
N ILE A 133 10.87 12.57 6.60
CA ILE A 133 11.46 11.31 6.20
C ILE A 133 11.34 10.34 7.37
N GLN A 134 10.66 9.20 7.15
CA GLN A 134 10.48 8.17 8.18
C GLN A 134 10.82 6.81 7.58
N TYR A 135 11.66 6.05 8.27
CA TYR A 135 12.10 4.71 7.83
C TYR A 135 12.58 4.71 6.37
N GLY A 136 13.26 5.77 5.96
CA GLY A 136 13.77 5.92 4.59
C GLY A 136 12.76 6.36 3.54
N ILE A 137 11.51 6.57 3.92
CA ILE A 137 10.44 7.02 3.02
C ILE A 137 10.21 8.51 3.19
N GLU A 138 10.23 9.25 2.08
CA GLU A 138 9.93 10.67 2.07
C GLU A 138 8.42 10.89 1.95
N LEU A 139 7.82 11.52 2.96
CA LEU A 139 6.39 11.81 3.01
C LEU A 139 6.13 13.24 2.56
N ALA A 140 5.05 13.44 1.82
CA ALA A 140 4.76 14.71 1.16
C ALA A 140 4.29 15.81 2.10
N THR A 141 3.61 15.46 3.19
CA THR A 141 3.05 16.44 4.13
C THR A 141 3.39 16.07 5.57
N SER A 142 3.44 17.10 6.45
CA SER A 142 3.90 16.91 7.83
C SER A 142 2.94 16.14 8.71
N ASN A 143 1.67 16.03 8.30
CA ASN A 143 0.66 15.26 9.05
C ASN A 143 0.75 13.75 8.80
N GLN A 144 1.49 13.34 7.79
CA GLN A 144 1.63 11.92 7.46
C GLN A 144 2.66 11.26 8.37
N LYS A 145 2.40 10.00 8.70
CA LYS A 145 3.26 9.25 9.62
C LYS A 145 3.35 7.79 9.22
N ILE A 146 4.52 7.20 9.48
CA ILE A 146 4.71 5.76 9.32
C ILE A 146 4.76 5.12 10.71
N HIS A 147 3.92 4.13 10.93
CA HIS A 147 3.85 3.37 12.17
C HIS A 147 4.54 2.02 11.97
N LYS A 148 5.53 1.74 12.78
CA LYS A 148 6.14 0.41 12.82
C LYS A 148 5.31 -0.46 13.76
N ILE A 149 4.74 -1.55 13.22
CA ILE A 149 3.84 -2.43 13.98
C ILE A 149 4.60 -3.60 14.58
N LYS A 150 5.53 -4.19 13.81
CA LYS A 150 6.31 -5.35 14.26
C LYS A 150 7.81 -5.09 14.22
#